data_ced7ae56491831c46815d6222896aef1
#
_entry.id   ced7ae56491831c46815d6222896aef1
#
_cell.length_a   1.000
_cell.length_b   1.000
_cell.length_c   1.000
_cell.angle_alpha   90.00
_cell.angle_beta   90.00
_cell.angle_gamma   90.00
#
_symmetry.space_group_name_H-M   'P 1'
#
loop_
_entity.id
_entity.type
_entity.pdbx_description
1 polymer ?
#
loop_
_entity_poly.entity_id
_entity_poly.type
_entity_poly.pdbx_seq_one_letter_code
_entity_poly.pdbx_strand_id
1 'polypeptide(L)'
;ISELTMDEKTDLKGQARFLRAYCYWALIRVYGPVPLIPTEGLDVNLSYEELSLPREPFDNVVDIIDAELAETARSLPIKRTVNNLGRPTRGAALGLRARVLLYAASPLFNGNIDFFDVKDCYGNQLVSQTYDETKWAKAAAAAKDVIELAKASNLYELYVIAPKATVLPSQRPPYNELYSDKNYPEGWADVDPLLSYKSIFDGTILGSKNPELIFTRTREGTAHINDWAYQSTPKTLRGNNRLAVTQKQVNAYAMNDGRSITEAASTNDYVTEGFTTQAYAAENPFLPAKVNLMYNNREPRFYASIAYNGSVWEASSASESDYRDKQIFYYRGLNDGKQGFKEECPLTGITLKKFYNSEDSRTEGGYLVDKTEMTIRYGEILLIYAEALNELTSGQVYHLTTYTGADVEIQRNVDEMRYAIKRIRMRAGVPDYTDETYNNPNDFRVKLKRERQIELLGENSMRYFDLRRWKDAMTEENQLLHGCN
;
A
#
# COMPACT_ATOMS: atom_id res chain seq x y z
N ILE A 1 0.92 26.51 30.55
CA ILE A 1 -0.15 25.90 29.75
C ILE A 1 -1.52 26.04 30.48
N SER A 2 -1.69 27.14 31.26
CA SER A 2 -2.95 27.44 31.99
C SER A 2 -4.09 27.92 31.08
N GLU A 3 -3.77 28.31 29.84
CA GLU A 3 -4.71 28.91 28.87
C GLU A 3 -5.45 27.84 28.01
N LEU A 4 -5.04 26.58 28.04
CA LEU A 4 -5.68 25.52 27.24
C LEU A 4 -6.92 24.95 27.93
N THR A 5 -7.96 24.73 27.18
CA THR A 5 -9.15 24.00 27.62
C THR A 5 -8.84 22.55 27.96
N MET A 6 -9.73 21.87 28.68
CA MET A 6 -9.57 20.43 28.99
C MET A 6 -9.56 19.59 27.71
N ASP A 7 -10.37 19.91 26.72
CA ASP A 7 -10.43 19.20 25.43
C ASP A 7 -9.12 19.36 24.64
N GLU A 8 -8.56 20.58 24.59
CA GLU A 8 -7.27 20.82 23.96
C GLU A 8 -6.13 20.07 24.65
N LYS A 9 -6.14 20.01 26.00
CA LYS A 9 -5.17 19.22 26.76
C LYS A 9 -5.30 17.72 26.48
N THR A 10 -6.52 17.22 26.39
CA THR A 10 -6.81 15.82 26.09
C THR A 10 -6.34 15.47 24.68
N ASP A 11 -6.64 16.31 23.68
CA ASP A 11 -6.19 16.12 22.31
C ASP A 11 -4.66 16.15 22.19
N LEU A 12 -3.99 17.13 22.81
CA LEU A 12 -2.52 17.23 22.78
C LEU A 12 -1.85 16.02 23.46
N LYS A 13 -2.38 15.53 24.57
CA LYS A 13 -1.90 14.29 25.20
C LYS A 13 -2.09 13.09 24.29
N GLY A 14 -3.26 12.99 23.62
CA GLY A 14 -3.51 11.94 22.62
C GLY A 14 -2.53 11.99 21.45
N GLN A 15 -2.22 13.18 20.94
CA GLN A 15 -1.22 13.36 19.89
C GLN A 15 0.20 12.93 20.35
N ALA A 16 0.59 13.30 21.56
CA ALA A 16 1.89 12.90 22.11
C ALA A 16 2.00 11.39 22.29
N ARG A 17 0.96 10.73 22.83
CA ARG A 17 0.87 9.27 22.95
C ARG A 17 0.95 8.59 21.56
N PHE A 18 0.20 9.09 20.59
CA PHE A 18 0.27 8.59 19.22
C PHE A 18 1.70 8.66 18.66
N LEU A 19 2.36 9.78 18.82
CA LEU A 19 3.73 9.97 18.33
C LEU A 19 4.70 9.02 19.03
N ARG A 20 4.58 8.81 20.34
CA ARG A 20 5.38 7.83 21.09
C ARG A 20 5.18 6.42 20.52
N ALA A 21 3.94 5.98 20.38
CA ALA A 21 3.62 4.68 19.81
C ALA A 21 4.10 4.54 18.36
N TYR A 22 3.97 5.61 17.56
CA TYR A 22 4.47 5.63 16.19
C TYR A 22 6.01 5.52 16.10
N CYS A 23 6.73 6.19 17.00
CA CYS A 23 8.19 6.08 17.07
C CYS A 23 8.62 4.66 17.48
N TYR A 24 7.98 4.07 18.49
CA TYR A 24 8.24 2.67 18.84
C TYR A 24 7.91 1.71 17.70
N TRP A 25 6.80 1.91 17.00
CA TRP A 25 6.51 1.17 15.78
C TRP A 25 7.63 1.29 14.73
N ALA A 26 8.12 2.49 14.49
CA ALA A 26 9.21 2.73 13.54
C ALA A 26 10.50 1.99 13.96
N LEU A 27 10.77 1.88 15.26
CA LEU A 27 11.92 1.16 15.80
C LEU A 27 11.73 -0.36 15.71
N ILE A 28 10.61 -0.91 16.20
CA ILE A 28 10.43 -2.37 16.27
C ILE A 28 10.34 -3.04 14.90
N ARG A 29 9.78 -2.37 13.90
CA ARG A 29 9.70 -2.93 12.54
C ARG A 29 11.08 -3.07 11.88
N VAL A 30 12.08 -2.29 12.31
CA VAL A 30 13.44 -2.31 11.77
C VAL A 30 14.38 -3.13 12.64
N TYR A 31 14.37 -2.90 13.96
CA TYR A 31 15.33 -3.44 14.90
C TYR A 31 14.79 -4.63 15.71
N GLY A 32 13.47 -4.91 15.66
CA GLY A 32 12.82 -5.89 16.53
C GLY A 32 12.73 -5.42 17.97
N PRO A 33 13.17 -6.21 18.97
CA PRO A 33 13.19 -5.83 20.38
C PRO A 33 14.00 -4.58 20.64
N VAL A 34 13.44 -3.63 21.39
CA VAL A 34 14.08 -2.33 21.74
C VAL A 34 13.90 -2.03 23.22
N PRO A 35 14.75 -1.18 23.82
CA PRO A 35 14.52 -0.68 25.16
C PRO A 35 13.26 0.18 25.24
N LEU A 36 12.57 0.14 26.38
CA LEU A 36 11.46 1.03 26.69
C LEU A 36 11.95 2.19 27.58
N ILE A 37 11.70 3.41 27.11
CA ILE A 37 12.01 4.61 27.88
C ILE A 37 10.86 4.88 28.86
N PRO A 38 11.14 5.11 30.16
CA PRO A 38 10.13 5.49 31.14
C PRO A 38 9.32 6.71 30.69
N THR A 39 8.07 6.80 31.14
CA THR A 39 7.16 7.90 30.71
C THR A 39 7.66 9.27 31.17
N GLU A 40 8.33 9.34 32.30
CA GLU A 40 9.00 10.52 32.86
C GLU A 40 10.28 10.92 32.10
N GLY A 41 10.77 10.05 31.21
CA GLY A 41 12.03 10.22 30.50
C GLY A 41 13.22 9.72 31.31
N LEU A 42 14.43 9.91 30.78
CA LEU A 42 15.69 9.63 31.45
C LEU A 42 16.39 10.96 31.78
N ASP A 43 16.98 11.04 32.96
CA ASP A 43 17.85 12.17 33.29
C ASP A 43 19.15 12.03 32.47
N VAL A 44 19.41 12.99 31.61
CA VAL A 44 20.62 13.02 30.74
C VAL A 44 21.93 13.15 31.51
N ASN A 45 21.89 13.46 32.81
CA ASN A 45 23.06 13.55 33.68
C ASN A 45 23.43 12.21 34.36
N LEU A 46 22.62 11.16 34.14
CA LEU A 46 22.92 9.81 34.64
C LEU A 46 24.19 9.25 33.97
N SER A 47 24.83 8.31 34.66
CA SER A 47 25.96 7.59 34.08
C SER A 47 25.60 6.78 32.86
N TYR A 48 26.57 6.40 32.04
CA TYR A 48 26.35 5.57 30.85
C TYR A 48 25.67 4.22 31.24
N GLU A 49 26.05 3.63 32.36
CA GLU A 49 25.46 2.39 32.85
C GLU A 49 23.99 2.55 33.20
N GLU A 50 23.60 3.65 33.83
CA GLU A 50 22.20 3.95 34.20
C GLU A 50 21.35 4.30 32.98
N LEU A 51 21.96 4.89 31.94
CA LEU A 51 21.28 5.18 30.66
C LEU A 51 21.19 3.95 29.73
N SER A 52 21.99 2.90 29.98
CA SER A 52 22.03 1.67 29.17
C SER A 52 20.90 0.72 29.54
N LEU A 53 19.69 1.02 29.07
CA LEU A 53 18.53 0.16 29.30
C LEU A 53 18.62 -1.13 28.48
N PRO A 54 18.26 -2.32 29.06
CA PRO A 54 18.16 -3.55 28.31
C PRO A 54 17.03 -3.49 27.28
N ARG A 55 17.12 -4.30 26.24
CA ARG A 55 16.01 -4.49 25.30
C ARG A 55 14.88 -5.25 25.98
N GLU A 56 13.66 -4.82 25.73
CA GLU A 56 12.46 -5.53 26.18
C GLU A 56 12.08 -6.64 25.17
N PRO A 57 11.44 -7.73 25.63
CA PRO A 57 10.83 -8.70 24.75
C PRO A 57 9.89 -8.03 23.75
N PHE A 58 9.95 -8.48 22.49
CA PHE A 58 9.18 -7.87 21.40
C PHE A 58 7.68 -7.77 21.72
N ASP A 59 7.11 -8.83 22.30
CA ASP A 59 5.69 -8.87 22.62
C ASP A 59 5.31 -7.84 23.71
N ASN A 60 6.18 -7.60 24.71
CA ASN A 60 5.95 -6.55 25.71
C ASN A 60 5.89 -5.16 25.06
N VAL A 61 6.79 -4.88 24.11
CA VAL A 61 6.79 -3.59 23.40
C VAL A 61 5.51 -3.46 22.57
N VAL A 62 5.06 -4.53 21.92
CA VAL A 62 3.81 -4.55 21.13
C VAL A 62 2.59 -4.32 22.03
N ASP A 63 2.51 -4.96 23.16
CA ASP A 63 1.39 -4.81 24.11
C ASP A 63 1.30 -3.36 24.65
N ILE A 64 2.43 -2.71 24.89
CA ILE A 64 2.46 -1.29 25.27
C ILE A 64 1.99 -0.40 24.13
N ILE A 65 2.45 -0.64 22.90
CA ILE A 65 2.00 0.12 21.72
C ILE A 65 0.49 -0.08 21.51
N ASP A 66 -0.01 -1.31 21.64
CA ASP A 66 -1.43 -1.66 21.47
C ASP A 66 -2.29 -0.90 22.51
N ALA A 67 -1.93 -0.96 23.79
CA ALA A 67 -2.63 -0.27 24.85
C ALA A 67 -2.61 1.27 24.68
N GLU A 68 -1.46 1.85 24.33
CA GLU A 68 -1.32 3.29 24.07
C GLU A 68 -2.18 3.74 22.89
N LEU A 69 -2.22 2.96 21.81
CA LEU A 69 -3.02 3.31 20.63
C LEU A 69 -4.53 3.16 20.88
N ALA A 70 -4.95 2.14 21.66
CA ALA A 70 -6.34 2.00 22.06
C ALA A 70 -6.81 3.18 22.93
N GLU A 71 -6.00 3.58 23.91
CA GLU A 71 -6.29 4.76 24.74
C GLU A 71 -6.28 6.05 23.92
N THR A 72 -5.31 6.20 23.03
CA THR A 72 -5.20 7.32 22.11
C THR A 72 -6.45 7.45 21.21
N ALA A 73 -6.96 6.33 20.70
CA ALA A 73 -8.17 6.32 19.88
C ALA A 73 -9.42 6.84 20.60
N ARG A 74 -9.50 6.65 21.93
CA ARG A 74 -10.61 7.19 22.74
C ARG A 74 -10.54 8.71 22.88
N SER A 75 -9.33 9.28 22.93
CA SER A 75 -9.10 10.70 23.20
C SER A 75 -9.01 11.57 21.95
N LEU A 76 -8.66 11.02 20.78
CA LEU A 76 -8.50 11.78 19.55
C LEU A 76 -9.84 12.00 18.82
N PRO A 77 -9.99 13.15 18.13
CA PRO A 77 -11.15 13.40 17.28
C PRO A 77 -11.18 12.45 16.08
N ILE A 78 -12.38 12.24 15.53
CA ILE A 78 -12.57 11.39 14.35
C ILE A 78 -12.08 12.06 13.06
N LYS A 79 -12.08 13.40 13.01
CA LYS A 79 -11.71 14.21 11.84
C LYS A 79 -10.92 15.44 12.25
N ARG A 80 -10.03 15.90 11.38
CA ARG A 80 -9.27 17.16 11.50
C ARG A 80 -9.70 18.16 10.44
N THR A 81 -9.44 19.43 10.69
CA THR A 81 -9.51 20.47 9.65
C THR A 81 -8.40 20.31 8.64
N VAL A 82 -8.55 20.90 7.45
CA VAL A 82 -7.54 20.83 6.37
C VAL A 82 -6.14 21.28 6.85
N ASN A 83 -6.09 22.37 7.62
CA ASN A 83 -4.82 22.90 8.17
C ASN A 83 -4.14 21.97 9.17
N ASN A 84 -4.85 20.98 9.69
CA ASN A 84 -4.38 20.01 10.67
C ASN A 84 -4.40 18.58 10.12
N LEU A 85 -4.40 18.40 8.80
CA LEU A 85 -4.52 17.09 8.15
C LEU A 85 -3.44 16.09 8.61
N GLY A 86 -2.21 16.56 8.84
CA GLY A 86 -1.09 15.74 9.33
C GLY A 86 -1.15 15.41 10.83
N ARG A 87 -2.13 15.89 11.59
CA ARG A 87 -2.30 15.51 13.00
C ARG A 87 -3.12 14.22 13.11
N PRO A 88 -2.76 13.32 14.04
CA PRO A 88 -3.45 12.04 14.14
C PRO A 88 -4.93 12.21 14.55
N THR A 89 -5.74 11.31 14.00
CA THR A 89 -7.16 11.16 14.32
C THR A 89 -7.36 9.81 15.03
N ARG A 90 -8.60 9.55 15.51
CA ARG A 90 -9.00 8.23 15.98
C ARG A 90 -8.69 7.13 14.96
N GLY A 91 -9.03 7.35 13.69
CA GLY A 91 -8.72 6.41 12.61
C GLY A 91 -7.22 6.17 12.43
N ALA A 92 -6.38 7.20 12.61
CA ALA A 92 -4.92 7.07 12.54
C ALA A 92 -4.39 6.15 13.65
N ALA A 93 -4.90 6.30 14.89
CA ALA A 93 -4.50 5.45 16.02
C ALA A 93 -4.93 3.99 15.80
N LEU A 94 -6.18 3.75 15.38
CA LEU A 94 -6.69 2.41 15.11
C LEU A 94 -6.00 1.75 13.91
N GLY A 95 -5.74 2.51 12.83
CA GLY A 95 -5.03 1.99 11.66
C GLY A 95 -3.58 1.61 11.96
N LEU A 96 -2.87 2.41 12.77
CA LEU A 96 -1.54 2.06 13.23
C LEU A 96 -1.57 0.82 14.14
N ARG A 97 -2.56 0.72 15.03
CA ARG A 97 -2.79 -0.43 15.89
C ARG A 97 -2.94 -1.72 15.07
N ALA A 98 -3.80 -1.71 14.05
CA ALA A 98 -3.99 -2.86 13.16
C ALA A 98 -2.69 -3.28 12.45
N ARG A 99 -1.90 -2.32 11.98
CA ARG A 99 -0.61 -2.57 11.33
C ARG A 99 0.41 -3.19 12.28
N VAL A 100 0.54 -2.67 13.50
CA VAL A 100 1.45 -3.19 14.53
C VAL A 100 1.11 -4.62 14.90
N LEU A 101 -0.17 -4.89 15.15
CA LEU A 101 -0.64 -6.23 15.55
C LEU A 101 -0.51 -7.24 14.40
N LEU A 102 -0.75 -6.85 13.14
CA LEU A 102 -0.48 -7.70 11.98
C LEU A 102 1.01 -8.10 11.92
N TYR A 103 1.89 -7.13 12.16
CA TYR A 103 3.34 -7.37 12.12
C TYR A 103 3.76 -8.34 13.22
N ALA A 104 3.23 -8.18 14.43
CA ALA A 104 3.48 -9.05 15.57
C ALA A 104 2.89 -10.47 15.40
N ALA A 105 1.77 -10.60 14.70
CA ALA A 105 1.16 -11.89 14.39
C ALA A 105 1.92 -12.68 13.32
N SER A 106 2.74 -11.99 12.51
CA SER A 106 3.39 -12.57 11.33
C SER A 106 4.57 -13.49 11.68
N PRO A 107 4.94 -14.43 10.80
CA PRO A 107 5.95 -15.47 11.06
C PRO A 107 7.31 -14.97 11.59
N LEU A 108 7.68 -13.72 11.31
CA LEU A 108 8.96 -13.16 11.79
C LEU A 108 9.02 -13.07 13.32
N PHE A 109 7.88 -12.76 13.99
CA PHE A 109 7.81 -12.53 15.43
C PHE A 109 6.80 -13.43 16.16
N ASN A 110 6.23 -14.41 15.47
CA ASN A 110 5.25 -15.32 16.03
C ASN A 110 5.73 -16.78 15.86
N GLY A 111 6.40 -17.29 16.87
CA GLY A 111 6.95 -18.65 16.86
C GLY A 111 8.19 -18.81 15.97
N ASN A 112 9.01 -17.77 15.83
CA ASN A 112 10.19 -17.82 14.98
C ASN A 112 11.40 -18.43 15.72
N ILE A 113 11.65 -19.70 15.49
CA ILE A 113 12.77 -20.44 16.08
C ILE A 113 14.15 -19.98 15.60
N ASP A 114 14.25 -19.23 14.47
CA ASP A 114 15.53 -18.68 14.00
C ASP A 114 16.11 -17.62 14.96
N PHE A 115 15.28 -17.09 15.87
CA PHE A 115 15.69 -16.12 16.88
C PHE A 115 15.95 -16.74 18.26
N PHE A 116 16.28 -18.04 18.32
CA PHE A 116 16.52 -18.77 19.59
C PHE A 116 17.64 -18.18 20.43
N ASP A 117 18.61 -17.52 19.82
CA ASP A 117 19.78 -16.89 20.45
C ASP A 117 19.64 -15.36 20.63
N VAL A 118 18.50 -14.79 20.21
CA VAL A 118 18.25 -13.36 20.39
C VAL A 118 17.76 -13.10 21.83
N LYS A 119 18.71 -12.75 22.70
CA LYS A 119 18.54 -12.57 24.15
C LYS A 119 19.01 -11.18 24.58
N ASP A 120 18.49 -10.75 25.74
CA ASP A 120 19.02 -9.56 26.43
C ASP A 120 20.34 -9.87 27.19
N CYS A 121 20.87 -8.85 27.84
CA CYS A 121 22.11 -8.99 28.62
C CYS A 121 21.95 -9.88 29.89
N TYR A 122 20.72 -10.22 30.26
CA TYR A 122 20.39 -11.11 31.38
C TYR A 122 20.05 -12.54 30.93
N GLY A 123 20.06 -12.81 29.63
CA GLY A 123 19.75 -14.11 29.05
C GLY A 123 18.27 -14.35 28.80
N ASN A 124 17.40 -13.36 28.97
CA ASN A 124 15.98 -13.47 28.65
C ASN A 124 15.74 -13.51 27.15
N GLN A 125 14.82 -14.39 26.73
CA GLN A 125 14.43 -14.49 25.32
C GLN A 125 13.68 -13.24 24.86
N LEU A 126 14.11 -12.62 23.78
CA LEU A 126 13.54 -11.36 23.27
C LEU A 126 12.48 -11.54 22.19
N VAL A 127 12.40 -12.71 21.54
CA VAL A 127 11.37 -13.05 20.54
C VAL A 127 10.77 -14.40 20.88
N SER A 128 9.45 -14.50 20.92
CA SER A 128 8.73 -15.73 21.25
C SER A 128 9.07 -16.86 20.28
N GLN A 129 9.40 -18.02 20.83
CA GLN A 129 9.65 -19.26 20.08
C GLN A 129 8.37 -20.08 19.87
N THR A 130 7.29 -19.72 20.56
CA THR A 130 6.00 -20.41 20.50
C THR A 130 5.04 -19.65 19.62
N TYR A 131 4.42 -20.36 18.67
CA TYR A 131 3.35 -19.80 17.84
C TYR A 131 2.10 -19.55 18.69
N ASP A 132 1.53 -18.37 18.52
CA ASP A 132 0.29 -17.93 19.18
C ASP A 132 -0.70 -17.39 18.15
N GLU A 133 -1.75 -18.16 17.86
CA GLU A 133 -2.79 -17.79 16.92
C GLU A 133 -3.62 -16.59 17.40
N THR A 134 -3.67 -16.33 18.72
CA THR A 134 -4.42 -15.18 19.25
C THR A 134 -3.90 -13.84 18.75
N LYS A 135 -2.62 -13.76 18.35
CA LYS A 135 -2.04 -12.57 17.73
C LYS A 135 -2.75 -12.21 16.41
N TRP A 136 -3.10 -13.21 15.61
CA TRP A 136 -3.87 -12.99 14.37
C TRP A 136 -5.30 -12.53 14.67
N ALA A 137 -5.94 -13.11 15.67
CA ALA A 137 -7.25 -12.65 16.12
C ALA A 137 -7.22 -11.21 16.62
N LYS A 138 -6.19 -10.81 17.40
CA LYS A 138 -5.98 -9.41 17.82
C LYS A 138 -5.79 -8.48 16.62
N ALA A 139 -5.02 -8.89 15.59
CA ALA A 139 -4.84 -8.11 14.38
C ALA A 139 -6.14 -7.93 13.59
N ALA A 140 -6.95 -9.00 13.47
CA ALA A 140 -8.27 -8.93 12.84
C ALA A 140 -9.22 -8.01 13.62
N ALA A 141 -9.27 -8.11 14.95
CA ALA A 141 -10.09 -7.25 15.79
C ALA A 141 -9.72 -5.77 15.64
N ALA A 142 -8.42 -5.46 15.61
CA ALA A 142 -7.94 -4.09 15.41
C ALA A 142 -8.29 -3.53 14.02
N ALA A 143 -8.19 -4.35 12.96
CA ALA A 143 -8.63 -3.93 11.63
C ALA A 143 -10.15 -3.75 11.56
N LYS A 144 -10.91 -4.62 12.24
CA LYS A 144 -12.37 -4.51 12.37
C LYS A 144 -12.78 -3.21 13.08
N ASP A 145 -12.05 -2.77 14.11
CA ASP A 145 -12.28 -1.48 14.78
C ASP A 145 -12.25 -0.30 13.77
N VAL A 146 -11.33 -0.32 12.80
CA VAL A 146 -11.26 0.72 11.75
C VAL A 146 -12.43 0.60 10.79
N ILE A 147 -12.79 -0.62 10.38
CA ILE A 147 -13.90 -0.88 9.46
C ILE A 147 -15.24 -0.43 10.09
N GLU A 148 -15.46 -0.73 11.35
CA GLU A 148 -16.67 -0.30 12.06
C GLU A 148 -16.69 1.22 12.28
N LEU A 149 -15.53 1.85 12.56
CA LEU A 149 -15.45 3.32 12.58
C LEU A 149 -15.78 3.91 11.21
N ALA A 150 -15.29 3.32 10.12
CA ALA A 150 -15.57 3.76 8.75
C ALA A 150 -17.07 3.70 8.45
N LYS A 151 -17.74 2.59 8.77
CA LYS A 151 -19.19 2.40 8.59
C LYS A 151 -20.00 3.39 9.41
N ALA A 152 -19.63 3.58 10.69
CA ALA A 152 -20.37 4.45 11.60
C ALA A 152 -20.25 5.95 11.27
N SER A 153 -19.12 6.36 10.69
CA SER A 153 -18.81 7.78 10.45
C SER A 153 -18.94 8.20 8.99
N ASN A 154 -19.00 7.27 8.03
CA ASN A 154 -18.89 7.49 6.59
C ASN A 154 -17.63 8.30 6.19
N LEU A 155 -16.53 8.14 6.95
CA LEU A 155 -15.30 8.90 6.72
C LEU A 155 -14.30 8.17 5.80
N TYR A 156 -14.31 6.83 5.86
CA TYR A 156 -13.34 6.03 5.13
C TYR A 156 -14.05 5.02 4.24
N GLU A 157 -13.67 5.02 2.96
CA GLU A 157 -14.14 4.06 1.97
C GLU A 157 -13.12 3.96 0.82
N LEU A 158 -13.20 2.94 -0.02
CA LEU A 158 -12.44 2.91 -1.25
C LEU A 158 -13.01 3.93 -2.23
N TYR A 159 -12.12 4.73 -2.81
CA TYR A 159 -12.53 5.73 -3.78
C TYR A 159 -12.97 5.07 -5.08
N VAL A 160 -14.14 5.43 -5.54
CA VAL A 160 -14.75 4.97 -6.79
C VAL A 160 -15.26 6.18 -7.57
N ILE A 161 -14.94 6.25 -8.86
CA ILE A 161 -15.47 7.24 -9.79
C ILE A 161 -16.13 6.53 -10.96
N ALA A 162 -17.26 7.04 -11.39
CA ALA A 162 -17.97 6.50 -12.54
C ALA A 162 -17.19 6.73 -13.85
N PRO A 163 -17.27 5.81 -14.83
CA PRO A 163 -16.61 5.97 -16.10
C PRO A 163 -17.21 7.15 -16.86
N LYS A 164 -16.35 7.97 -17.46
CA LYS A 164 -16.79 9.04 -18.39
C LYS A 164 -17.37 8.41 -19.65
N ALA A 165 -18.31 9.09 -20.28
CA ALA A 165 -18.91 8.64 -21.56
C ALA A 165 -17.88 8.46 -22.69
N THR A 166 -16.72 9.14 -22.57
CA THR A 166 -15.61 9.07 -23.54
C THR A 166 -14.65 7.89 -23.32
N VAL A 167 -14.85 7.07 -22.29
CA VAL A 167 -14.00 5.89 -22.06
C VAL A 167 -14.26 4.85 -23.14
N LEU A 168 -13.22 4.54 -23.89
CA LEU A 168 -13.29 3.57 -24.98
C LEU A 168 -13.56 2.15 -24.43
N PRO A 169 -14.27 1.27 -25.18
CA PRO A 169 -14.53 -0.09 -24.76
C PRO A 169 -13.28 -0.88 -24.37
N SER A 170 -12.16 -0.67 -25.06
CA SER A 170 -10.86 -1.30 -24.77
C SER A 170 -10.25 -0.86 -23.44
N GLN A 171 -10.72 0.23 -22.84
CA GLN A 171 -10.29 0.72 -21.53
C GLN A 171 -11.14 0.17 -20.38
N ARG A 172 -12.21 -0.55 -20.68
CA ARG A 172 -13.07 -1.21 -19.71
C ARG A 172 -12.60 -2.63 -19.47
N PRO A 173 -12.85 -3.19 -18.27
CA PRO A 173 -12.70 -4.63 -18.08
C PRO A 173 -13.50 -5.41 -19.12
N PRO A 174 -13.04 -6.61 -19.54
CA PRO A 174 -13.83 -7.49 -20.38
C PRO A 174 -15.19 -7.77 -19.74
N TYR A 175 -16.23 -7.98 -20.58
CA TYR A 175 -17.55 -8.29 -20.04
C TYR A 175 -17.52 -9.58 -19.23
N ASN A 176 -18.07 -9.51 -18.03
CA ASN A 176 -18.24 -10.62 -17.12
C ASN A 176 -19.66 -10.58 -16.57
N GLU A 177 -20.45 -11.65 -16.80
CA GLU A 177 -21.85 -11.74 -16.41
C GLU A 177 -22.12 -11.61 -14.91
N LEU A 178 -21.11 -11.89 -14.08
CA LEU A 178 -21.23 -11.80 -12.62
C LEU A 178 -21.08 -10.37 -12.10
N TYR A 179 -20.33 -9.50 -12.82
CA TYR A 179 -19.86 -8.22 -12.28
C TYR A 179 -20.16 -7.01 -13.16
N SER A 180 -20.21 -7.17 -14.49
CA SER A 180 -20.25 -6.01 -15.42
C SER A 180 -21.52 -5.17 -15.32
N ASP A 181 -22.64 -5.79 -14.97
CA ASP A 181 -23.95 -5.14 -14.90
C ASP A 181 -24.37 -4.75 -13.48
N LYS A 182 -23.49 -4.95 -12.49
CA LYS A 182 -23.73 -4.60 -11.09
C LYS A 182 -22.90 -3.41 -10.67
N ASN A 183 -23.48 -2.56 -9.85
CA ASN A 183 -22.75 -1.44 -9.26
C ASN A 183 -21.81 -1.89 -8.14
N TYR A 184 -20.82 -1.07 -7.85
CA TYR A 184 -19.91 -1.26 -6.73
C TYR A 184 -20.69 -1.31 -5.39
N PRO A 185 -20.38 -2.19 -4.46
CA PRO A 185 -19.23 -3.13 -4.45
C PRO A 185 -19.53 -4.52 -5.03
N GLU A 186 -20.69 -4.75 -5.62
CA GLU A 186 -21.07 -6.06 -6.14
C GLU A 186 -20.52 -6.34 -7.55
N GLY A 187 -20.16 -5.29 -8.26
CA GLY A 187 -19.55 -5.31 -9.58
C GLY A 187 -18.87 -3.99 -9.89
N TRP A 188 -18.69 -3.69 -11.17
CA TRP A 188 -17.96 -2.52 -11.65
C TRP A 188 -18.70 -1.71 -12.73
N ALA A 189 -20.02 -1.83 -12.86
CA ALA A 189 -20.79 -1.09 -13.86
C ALA A 189 -20.63 0.43 -13.77
N ASP A 190 -20.50 0.94 -12.55
CA ASP A 190 -20.32 2.36 -12.21
C ASP A 190 -18.88 2.72 -11.82
N VAL A 191 -17.88 1.88 -12.18
CA VAL A 191 -16.48 2.08 -11.83
C VAL A 191 -15.62 2.36 -13.05
N ASP A 192 -14.83 3.44 -13.03
CA ASP A 192 -13.64 3.59 -13.85
C ASP A 192 -12.44 3.05 -13.03
N PRO A 193 -11.95 1.84 -13.32
CA PRO A 193 -10.95 1.20 -12.47
C PRO A 193 -9.59 1.91 -12.46
N LEU A 194 -9.22 2.50 -13.61
CA LEU A 194 -7.94 3.22 -13.71
C LEU A 194 -7.99 4.50 -12.88
N LEU A 195 -9.01 5.33 -13.09
CA LEU A 195 -9.13 6.63 -12.41
C LEU A 195 -9.46 6.46 -10.93
N SER A 196 -10.29 5.46 -10.56
CA SER A 196 -10.60 5.16 -9.16
C SER A 196 -9.36 4.81 -8.35
N TYR A 197 -8.38 4.11 -8.96
CA TYR A 197 -7.12 3.80 -8.31
C TYR A 197 -6.11 4.95 -8.38
N LYS A 198 -5.90 5.51 -9.58
CA LYS A 198 -4.84 6.50 -9.82
C LYS A 198 -5.07 7.81 -9.06
N SER A 199 -6.31 8.32 -9.08
CA SER A 199 -6.65 9.65 -8.56
C SER A 199 -6.36 9.84 -7.06
N ILE A 200 -6.30 8.76 -6.29
CA ILE A 200 -5.99 8.83 -4.85
C ILE A 200 -4.51 9.12 -4.57
N PHE A 201 -3.61 8.97 -5.58
CA PHE A 201 -2.16 9.09 -5.41
C PHE A 201 -1.56 10.28 -6.16
N ASP A 202 -2.14 10.66 -7.29
CA ASP A 202 -1.51 11.58 -8.24
C ASP A 202 -1.87 13.07 -8.03
N GLY A 203 -2.63 13.37 -6.98
CA GLY A 203 -3.06 14.73 -6.67
C GLY A 203 -4.37 15.16 -7.35
N THR A 204 -4.99 14.31 -8.16
CA THR A 204 -6.33 14.59 -8.73
C THR A 204 -7.36 14.82 -7.63
N ILE A 205 -7.22 14.13 -6.49
CA ILE A 205 -8.04 14.35 -5.30
C ILE A 205 -7.18 14.97 -4.21
N LEU A 206 -7.64 16.08 -3.64
CA LEU A 206 -6.99 16.68 -2.48
C LEU A 206 -7.01 15.69 -1.30
N GLY A 207 -5.94 15.67 -0.49
CA GLY A 207 -5.85 14.76 0.66
C GLY A 207 -7.03 14.90 1.63
N SER A 208 -7.51 16.12 1.87
CA SER A 208 -8.70 16.39 2.71
C SER A 208 -10.03 15.88 2.13
N LYS A 209 -10.06 15.52 0.85
CA LYS A 209 -11.20 14.97 0.12
C LYS A 209 -11.04 13.49 -0.22
N ASN A 210 -9.87 12.92 0.04
CA ASN A 210 -9.57 11.53 -0.28
C ASN A 210 -10.17 10.58 0.76
N PRO A 211 -11.20 9.80 0.43
CA PRO A 211 -11.88 8.94 1.39
C PRO A 211 -11.04 7.74 1.82
N GLU A 212 -9.96 7.41 1.11
CA GLU A 212 -9.05 6.35 1.55
C GLU A 212 -8.02 6.84 2.58
N LEU A 213 -7.79 8.14 2.70
CA LEU A 213 -6.76 8.69 3.59
C LEU A 213 -7.16 8.57 5.06
N ILE A 214 -6.51 7.69 5.81
CA ILE A 214 -6.65 7.56 7.26
C ILE A 214 -5.62 8.42 7.99
N PHE A 215 -4.36 8.40 7.53
CA PHE A 215 -3.28 9.17 8.14
C PHE A 215 -2.23 9.59 7.11
N THR A 216 -1.79 10.83 7.21
CA THR A 216 -0.61 11.37 6.52
C THR A 216 0.36 11.99 7.51
N ARG A 217 1.66 11.87 7.26
CA ARG A 217 2.72 12.54 8.01
C ARG A 217 2.97 13.96 7.55
N THR A 218 2.39 14.34 6.42
CA THR A 218 2.64 15.63 5.77
C THR A 218 1.38 16.48 5.75
N ARG A 219 1.56 17.77 5.46
CA ARG A 219 0.45 18.64 5.10
C ARG A 219 -0.07 18.26 3.72
N GLU A 220 -1.28 18.68 3.39
CA GLU A 220 -1.79 18.58 2.04
C GLU A 220 -0.83 19.26 1.04
N GLY A 221 -0.57 18.61 -0.07
CA GLY A 221 0.26 19.17 -1.13
C GLY A 221 1.76 19.26 -0.83
N THR A 222 2.34 18.44 0.03
CA THR A 222 3.76 18.56 0.38
C THR A 222 4.70 17.54 -0.26
N ALA A 223 5.78 18.05 -0.50
CA ALA A 223 6.99 17.94 -1.29
C ALA A 223 7.58 16.55 -1.62
N HIS A 224 7.73 15.58 -0.72
CA HIS A 224 8.55 14.40 -1.06
C HIS A 224 7.87 13.43 -2.04
N ILE A 225 6.55 13.38 -2.09
CA ILE A 225 5.83 12.63 -3.12
C ILE A 225 6.00 13.29 -4.49
N ASN A 226 6.10 14.61 -4.54
CA ASN A 226 6.48 15.32 -5.75
C ASN A 226 7.89 14.95 -6.20
N ASP A 227 8.81 14.74 -5.25
CA ASP A 227 10.17 14.25 -5.55
C ASP A 227 10.13 12.83 -6.13
N TRP A 228 9.28 11.95 -5.64
CA TRP A 228 9.14 10.61 -6.21
C TRP A 228 8.62 10.65 -7.65
N ALA A 229 7.62 11.49 -7.93
CA ALA A 229 7.15 11.71 -9.28
C ALA A 229 8.30 12.22 -10.18
N TYR A 230 9.12 13.14 -9.66
CA TYR A 230 10.30 13.65 -10.37
C TYR A 230 11.37 12.58 -10.62
N GLN A 231 11.64 11.70 -9.66
CA GLN A 231 12.59 10.60 -9.83
C GLN A 231 12.13 9.57 -10.87
N SER A 232 10.82 9.45 -11.11
CA SER A 232 10.24 8.58 -12.12
C SER A 232 10.18 9.22 -13.50
N THR A 233 10.03 10.55 -13.56
CA THR A 233 9.83 11.30 -14.81
C THR A 233 11.07 11.17 -15.72
N PRO A 234 10.88 10.89 -17.03
CA PRO A 234 11.97 10.79 -18.01
C PRO A 234 12.82 12.04 -18.13
N LYS A 235 14.08 11.91 -18.55
CA LYS A 235 14.98 13.02 -18.85
C LYS A 235 14.45 13.93 -19.94
N THR A 236 13.86 13.36 -20.98
CA THR A 236 13.23 14.10 -22.06
C THR A 236 12.22 15.09 -21.51
N LEU A 237 11.57 14.79 -20.39
CA LEU A 237 10.63 15.67 -19.67
C LEU A 237 11.28 16.39 -18.47
N ARG A 238 12.61 16.49 -18.45
CA ARG A 238 13.43 17.13 -17.41
C ARG A 238 13.26 16.50 -16.01
N GLY A 239 12.93 15.20 -15.95
CA GLY A 239 12.97 14.40 -14.73
C GLY A 239 14.33 13.75 -14.49
N ASN A 240 14.48 13.08 -13.34
CA ASN A 240 15.71 12.37 -12.98
C ASN A 240 15.81 10.96 -13.57
N ASN A 241 14.69 10.35 -13.96
CA ASN A 241 14.66 9.03 -14.62
C ASN A 241 15.37 7.91 -13.84
N ARG A 242 15.29 7.90 -12.50
CA ARG A 242 16.09 7.01 -11.64
C ARG A 242 15.32 5.88 -10.98
N LEU A 243 13.99 6.00 -10.83
CA LEU A 243 13.19 4.92 -10.24
C LEU A 243 12.99 3.80 -11.26
N ALA A 244 13.45 2.61 -10.90
CA ALA A 244 13.27 1.41 -11.71
C ALA A 244 12.30 0.44 -11.05
N VAL A 245 11.44 -0.18 -11.86
CA VAL A 245 10.56 -1.27 -11.46
C VAL A 245 11.08 -2.56 -12.08
N THR A 246 11.13 -3.65 -11.31
CA THR A 246 11.59 -4.96 -11.81
C THR A 246 10.53 -5.64 -12.68
N GLN A 247 10.97 -6.48 -13.61
CA GLN A 247 10.05 -7.32 -14.39
C GLN A 247 9.21 -8.23 -13.51
N LYS A 248 9.74 -8.67 -12.35
CA LYS A 248 9.00 -9.43 -11.34
C LYS A 248 7.77 -8.67 -10.83
N GLN A 249 7.90 -7.36 -10.57
CA GLN A 249 6.77 -6.52 -10.19
C GLN A 249 5.75 -6.39 -11.33
N VAL A 250 6.20 -6.21 -12.56
CA VAL A 250 5.34 -6.19 -13.75
C VAL A 250 4.57 -7.51 -13.89
N ASN A 251 5.24 -8.64 -13.67
CA ASN A 251 4.64 -9.97 -13.76
C ASN A 251 3.63 -10.28 -12.64
N ALA A 252 3.67 -9.53 -11.52
CA ALA A 252 2.69 -9.69 -10.44
C ALA A 252 1.28 -9.23 -10.84
N TYR A 253 1.16 -8.23 -11.72
CA TYR A 253 -0.14 -7.74 -12.18
C TYR A 253 -0.90 -8.82 -12.96
N ALA A 254 -2.20 -8.87 -12.78
CA ALA A 254 -3.08 -9.77 -13.52
C ALA A 254 -3.32 -9.28 -14.97
N MET A 255 -3.93 -10.14 -15.76
CA MET A 255 -4.60 -9.73 -16.99
C MET A 255 -5.89 -8.98 -16.64
N ASN A 256 -6.47 -8.29 -17.62
CA ASN A 256 -7.70 -7.52 -17.42
C ASN A 256 -8.93 -8.39 -17.09
N ASP A 257 -8.87 -9.70 -17.34
CA ASP A 257 -9.87 -10.69 -16.96
C ASP A 257 -9.61 -11.34 -15.59
N GLY A 258 -8.57 -10.90 -14.89
CA GLY A 258 -8.19 -11.36 -13.55
C GLY A 258 -7.31 -12.61 -13.49
N ARG A 259 -7.02 -13.25 -14.63
CA ARG A 259 -6.07 -14.38 -14.68
C ARG A 259 -4.63 -13.90 -14.42
N SER A 260 -3.81 -14.77 -13.87
CA SER A 260 -2.36 -14.53 -13.84
C SER A 260 -1.76 -14.62 -15.25
N ILE A 261 -0.58 -14.03 -15.46
CA ILE A 261 0.13 -14.14 -16.74
C ILE A 261 0.46 -15.58 -17.09
N THR A 262 0.67 -16.46 -16.10
CA THR A 262 0.94 -17.88 -16.30
C THR A 262 -0.30 -18.60 -16.83
N GLU A 263 -1.47 -18.34 -16.26
CA GLU A 263 -2.74 -18.87 -16.72
C GLU A 263 -3.06 -18.38 -18.16
N ALA A 264 -2.85 -17.09 -18.43
CA ALA A 264 -3.08 -16.50 -19.74
C ALA A 264 -2.07 -17.00 -20.81
N ALA A 265 -0.83 -17.26 -20.44
CA ALA A 265 0.18 -17.84 -21.33
C ALA A 265 -0.20 -19.25 -21.78
N SER A 266 -0.85 -20.05 -20.93
CA SER A 266 -1.28 -21.40 -21.27
C SER A 266 -2.36 -21.44 -22.36
N THR A 267 -3.06 -20.31 -22.58
CA THR A 267 -4.10 -20.15 -23.62
C THR A 267 -3.66 -19.22 -24.76
N ASN A 268 -2.39 -18.82 -24.79
CA ASN A 268 -1.81 -17.86 -25.74
C ASN A 268 -2.43 -16.44 -25.68
N ASP A 269 -3.05 -16.07 -24.57
CA ASP A 269 -3.60 -14.72 -24.34
C ASP A 269 -2.53 -13.76 -23.78
N TYR A 270 -1.43 -14.28 -23.25
CA TYR A 270 -0.26 -13.52 -22.85
C TYR A 270 0.93 -13.89 -23.74
N VAL A 271 1.44 -12.89 -24.48
CA VAL A 271 2.51 -13.03 -25.47
C VAL A 271 3.66 -12.10 -25.08
N THR A 272 4.89 -12.60 -25.08
CA THR A 272 6.11 -11.84 -24.76
C THR A 272 6.88 -11.37 -25.98
N GLU A 273 6.55 -11.88 -27.16
CA GLU A 273 7.20 -11.55 -28.42
C GLU A 273 6.29 -10.69 -29.30
N GLY A 274 6.93 -9.82 -30.10
CA GLY A 274 6.23 -8.94 -31.02
C GLY A 274 5.91 -7.55 -30.43
N PHE A 275 5.54 -6.66 -31.34
CA PHE A 275 5.26 -5.25 -31.02
C PHE A 275 3.95 -4.79 -31.67
N THR A 276 3.30 -3.86 -31.03
CA THR A 276 2.09 -3.20 -31.54
C THR A 276 2.38 -2.43 -32.83
N THR A 277 1.44 -2.52 -33.78
CA THR A 277 1.42 -1.70 -35.01
C THR A 277 0.63 -0.41 -34.79
N GLN A 278 0.72 0.52 -35.76
CA GLN A 278 -0.10 1.74 -35.72
C GLN A 278 -1.59 1.43 -35.80
N ALA A 279 -1.99 0.44 -36.61
CA ALA A 279 -3.38 0.01 -36.70
C ALA A 279 -3.88 -0.58 -35.35
N TYR A 280 -3.05 -1.41 -34.72
CA TYR A 280 -3.39 -1.98 -33.39
C TYR A 280 -3.56 -0.88 -32.34
N ALA A 281 -2.64 0.10 -32.30
CA ALA A 281 -2.68 1.20 -31.34
C ALA A 281 -3.93 2.10 -31.49
N ALA A 282 -4.47 2.24 -32.69
CA ALA A 282 -5.69 3.01 -32.92
C ALA A 282 -6.93 2.40 -32.23
N GLU A 283 -6.94 1.08 -32.08
CA GLU A 283 -8.01 0.33 -31.43
C GLU A 283 -7.75 0.10 -29.92
N ASN A 284 -6.49 0.24 -29.49
CA ASN A 284 -6.05 -0.07 -28.14
C ASN A 284 -5.27 1.11 -27.51
N PRO A 285 -5.95 2.14 -27.02
CA PRO A 285 -5.32 3.40 -26.61
C PRO A 285 -4.36 3.29 -25.42
N PHE A 286 -4.41 2.20 -24.63
CA PHE A 286 -3.41 1.94 -23.61
C PHE A 286 -2.04 1.52 -24.16
N LEU A 287 -2.00 1.08 -25.43
CA LEU A 287 -0.81 0.56 -26.07
C LEU A 287 -0.50 1.35 -27.35
N PRO A 288 0.36 2.36 -27.26
CA PRO A 288 0.90 3.01 -28.44
C PRO A 288 1.58 2.02 -29.39
N ALA A 289 1.82 2.42 -30.63
CA ALA A 289 2.61 1.62 -31.56
C ALA A 289 4.04 1.41 -31.06
N LYS A 290 4.69 0.31 -31.50
CA LYS A 290 6.07 -0.08 -31.14
C LYS A 290 6.26 -0.47 -29.67
N VAL A 291 5.21 -0.90 -29.01
CA VAL A 291 5.23 -1.41 -27.64
C VAL A 291 5.17 -2.95 -27.67
N ASN A 292 5.92 -3.59 -26.78
CA ASN A 292 5.92 -5.05 -26.67
C ASN A 292 4.53 -5.57 -26.25
N LEU A 293 4.08 -6.64 -26.89
CA LEU A 293 2.75 -7.23 -26.66
C LEU A 293 2.55 -7.79 -25.24
N MET A 294 3.64 -8.03 -24.48
CA MET A 294 3.55 -8.46 -23.08
C MET A 294 2.80 -7.45 -22.16
N TYR A 295 2.67 -6.21 -22.57
CA TYR A 295 1.96 -5.17 -21.84
C TYR A 295 0.48 -5.06 -22.23
N ASN A 296 0.02 -5.91 -23.16
CA ASN A 296 -1.37 -5.91 -23.62
C ASN A 296 -2.31 -6.57 -22.61
N ASN A 297 -3.56 -6.12 -22.59
CA ASN A 297 -4.65 -6.71 -21.78
C ASN A 297 -4.30 -6.89 -20.30
N ARG A 298 -3.48 -5.99 -19.74
CA ARG A 298 -3.19 -6.02 -18.31
C ARG A 298 -4.30 -5.31 -17.51
N GLU A 299 -4.43 -5.65 -16.23
CA GLU A 299 -5.40 -5.00 -15.35
C GLU A 299 -5.17 -3.48 -15.25
N PRO A 300 -6.21 -2.67 -14.99
CA PRO A 300 -6.11 -1.20 -14.99
C PRO A 300 -5.05 -0.62 -14.04
N ARG A 301 -4.81 -1.26 -12.88
CA ARG A 301 -3.77 -0.82 -11.93
C ARG A 301 -2.35 -0.92 -12.52
N PHE A 302 -2.13 -1.82 -13.47
CA PHE A 302 -0.86 -1.88 -14.21
C PHE A 302 -0.62 -0.57 -14.97
N TYR A 303 -1.57 -0.14 -15.79
CA TYR A 303 -1.43 1.11 -16.57
C TYR A 303 -1.41 2.36 -15.69
N ALA A 304 -2.04 2.32 -14.52
CA ALA A 304 -1.98 3.40 -13.55
C ALA A 304 -0.62 3.53 -12.86
N SER A 305 0.10 2.41 -12.70
CA SER A 305 1.29 2.35 -11.83
C SER A 305 2.62 2.21 -12.58
N ILE A 306 2.60 1.63 -13.78
CA ILE A 306 3.81 1.21 -14.51
C ILE A 306 3.96 2.03 -15.79
N ALA A 307 5.11 2.67 -15.93
CA ALA A 307 5.57 3.20 -17.20
C ALA A 307 6.55 2.20 -17.82
N TYR A 308 6.05 1.46 -18.77
CA TYR A 308 6.80 0.47 -19.55
C TYR A 308 7.51 1.14 -20.74
N ASN A 309 8.45 0.44 -21.36
CA ASN A 309 9.16 0.93 -22.53
C ASN A 309 8.20 1.23 -23.69
N GLY A 310 8.17 2.49 -24.14
CA GLY A 310 7.23 2.98 -25.15
C GLY A 310 5.91 3.53 -24.60
N SER A 311 5.74 3.65 -23.27
CA SER A 311 4.56 4.30 -22.69
C SER A 311 4.54 5.81 -22.96
N VAL A 312 3.33 6.39 -23.01
CA VAL A 312 3.14 7.84 -23.18
C VAL A 312 3.19 8.55 -21.83
N TRP A 313 3.82 9.71 -21.81
CA TRP A 313 3.83 10.66 -20.72
C TRP A 313 3.15 11.94 -21.19
N GLU A 314 2.05 12.29 -20.56
CA GLU A 314 1.11 13.31 -21.03
C GLU A 314 1.69 14.73 -20.89
N ALA A 315 2.25 15.07 -19.71
CA ALA A 315 2.87 16.35 -19.38
C ALA A 315 2.05 17.57 -19.90
N SER A 316 0.73 17.53 -19.71
CA SER A 316 -0.20 18.45 -20.38
C SER A 316 -0.05 19.92 -19.98
N SER A 317 0.59 20.20 -18.81
CA SER A 317 0.92 21.58 -18.40
C SER A 317 2.15 22.16 -19.11
N ALA A 318 2.92 21.36 -19.88
CA ALA A 318 4.06 21.88 -20.62
C ALA A 318 3.62 22.98 -21.61
N SER A 319 4.37 24.10 -21.67
CA SER A 319 4.07 25.19 -22.62
C SER A 319 4.32 24.76 -24.05
N GLU A 320 5.41 24.03 -24.30
CA GLU A 320 5.77 23.55 -25.63
C GLU A 320 5.08 22.22 -25.94
N SER A 321 4.45 22.14 -27.12
CA SER A 321 3.77 20.94 -27.62
C SER A 321 4.70 19.72 -27.73
N ASP A 322 5.98 19.96 -27.97
CA ASP A 322 7.00 18.90 -28.12
C ASP A 322 7.24 18.08 -26.86
N TYR A 323 6.82 18.56 -25.71
CA TYR A 323 6.89 17.83 -24.46
C TYR A 323 5.58 17.14 -24.06
N ARG A 324 4.48 17.40 -24.76
CA ARG A 324 3.16 16.80 -24.46
C ARG A 324 3.00 15.46 -25.14
N ASP A 325 2.30 14.53 -24.48
CA ASP A 325 1.95 13.20 -25.00
C ASP A 325 3.16 12.46 -25.57
N LYS A 326 4.31 12.57 -24.88
CA LYS A 326 5.57 12.03 -25.38
C LYS A 326 5.66 10.53 -25.16
N GLN A 327 5.80 9.77 -26.23
CA GLN A 327 6.14 8.35 -26.15
C GLN A 327 7.65 8.19 -25.81
N ILE A 328 7.98 7.50 -24.70
CA ILE A 328 9.33 7.40 -24.18
C ILE A 328 9.86 5.97 -24.34
N PHE A 329 11.09 5.89 -24.90
CA PHE A 329 11.80 4.64 -25.07
C PHE A 329 13.09 4.63 -24.27
N TYR A 330 13.30 3.56 -23.51
CA TYR A 330 14.48 3.37 -22.64
C TYR A 330 15.58 2.53 -23.30
N TYR A 331 15.60 2.47 -24.63
CA TYR A 331 16.65 1.74 -25.35
C TYR A 331 18.03 2.37 -25.11
N ARG A 332 19.03 1.49 -25.01
CA ARG A 332 20.43 1.92 -24.86
C ARG A 332 20.84 2.87 -25.98
N GLY A 333 21.45 3.99 -25.61
CA GLY A 333 21.90 5.04 -26.55
C GLY A 333 20.87 6.13 -26.81
N LEU A 334 19.60 5.94 -26.42
CA LEU A 334 18.58 7.01 -26.47
C LEU A 334 18.66 7.90 -25.21
N ASN A 335 18.04 9.09 -25.27
CA ASN A 335 18.08 10.10 -24.21
C ASN A 335 17.64 9.56 -22.85
N ASP A 336 16.58 8.77 -22.82
CA ASP A 336 16.01 8.22 -21.58
C ASP A 336 16.56 6.83 -21.23
N GLY A 337 17.34 6.22 -22.11
CA GLY A 337 18.02 4.94 -21.89
C GLY A 337 19.45 5.11 -21.37
N LYS A 338 20.12 3.99 -21.15
CA LYS A 338 21.51 3.98 -20.67
C LYS A 338 22.47 4.58 -21.70
N GLN A 339 23.15 5.66 -21.33
CA GLN A 339 24.16 6.32 -22.14
C GLN A 339 25.55 6.21 -21.46
N GLY A 340 26.43 5.33 -21.97
CA GLY A 340 27.76 5.15 -21.41
C GLY A 340 27.73 4.76 -19.94
N PHE A 341 28.47 5.50 -19.10
CA PHE A 341 28.53 5.28 -17.65
C PHE A 341 27.56 6.14 -16.85
N LYS A 342 26.65 6.89 -17.49
CA LYS A 342 25.69 7.75 -16.80
C LYS A 342 24.59 6.89 -16.14
N GLU A 343 24.40 7.11 -14.85
CA GLU A 343 23.45 6.39 -14.00
C GLU A 343 21.99 6.88 -14.06
N GLU A 344 21.71 7.91 -14.85
CA GLU A 344 20.39 8.53 -14.91
C GLU A 344 19.49 7.82 -15.94
N CYS A 345 19.20 6.57 -15.69
CA CYS A 345 18.24 5.76 -16.46
C CYS A 345 17.60 4.71 -15.56
N PRO A 346 16.35 4.29 -15.81
CA PRO A 346 15.79 3.15 -15.09
C PRO A 346 16.55 1.90 -15.54
N LEU A 347 17.28 1.28 -14.62
CA LEU A 347 18.16 0.13 -14.92
C LEU A 347 17.42 -1.05 -15.59
N THR A 348 16.11 -1.14 -15.35
CA THR A 348 15.25 -2.21 -15.91
C THR A 348 14.52 -1.78 -17.18
N GLY A 349 14.62 -0.51 -17.62
CA GLY A 349 13.82 0.01 -18.72
C GLY A 349 12.33 0.18 -18.40
N ILE A 350 11.96 0.08 -17.12
CA ILE A 350 10.59 0.20 -16.60
C ILE A 350 10.62 1.11 -15.38
N THR A 351 9.69 2.05 -15.26
CA THR A 351 9.63 2.96 -14.13
C THR A 351 8.24 3.06 -13.49
N LEU A 352 8.15 3.69 -12.32
CA LEU A 352 6.92 3.86 -11.56
C LEU A 352 6.16 5.09 -12.05
N LYS A 353 4.86 4.92 -12.41
CA LYS A 353 3.97 6.01 -12.87
C LYS A 353 2.82 6.30 -11.88
N LYS A 354 2.72 5.57 -10.78
CA LYS A 354 1.61 5.62 -9.81
C LYS A 354 1.33 7.03 -9.27
N PHE A 355 2.38 7.80 -8.99
CA PHE A 355 2.27 9.14 -8.41
C PHE A 355 2.34 10.27 -9.45
N TYR A 356 2.42 9.92 -10.74
CA TYR A 356 2.49 10.90 -11.81
C TYR A 356 1.08 11.36 -12.23
N ASN A 357 0.85 12.67 -12.18
CA ASN A 357 -0.35 13.28 -12.73
C ASN A 357 -0.15 13.62 -14.23
N SER A 358 -1.18 13.49 -15.04
CA SER A 358 -1.11 13.81 -16.46
C SER A 358 -0.73 15.27 -16.74
N GLU A 359 -0.93 16.18 -15.77
CA GLU A 359 -0.53 17.58 -15.87
C GLU A 359 0.93 17.81 -15.39
N ASP A 360 1.56 16.87 -14.73
CA ASP A 360 2.92 17.06 -14.21
C ASP A 360 3.92 17.34 -15.32
N SER A 361 4.57 18.49 -15.25
CA SER A 361 5.66 18.86 -16.14
C SER A 361 6.68 19.75 -15.42
N ARG A 362 7.96 19.48 -15.66
CA ARG A 362 9.09 20.33 -15.23
C ARG A 362 9.72 21.10 -16.40
N THR A 363 9.12 21.03 -17.55
CA THR A 363 9.54 21.86 -18.69
C THR A 363 9.10 23.30 -18.46
N GLU A 364 9.65 24.22 -19.23
CA GLU A 364 9.35 25.65 -19.08
C GLU A 364 7.85 25.92 -19.14
N GLY A 365 7.34 26.73 -18.20
CA GLY A 365 5.93 27.06 -18.03
C GLY A 365 5.04 25.92 -17.49
N GLY A 366 5.59 24.72 -17.31
CA GLY A 366 4.88 23.61 -16.66
C GLY A 366 4.85 23.68 -15.13
N TYR A 367 4.04 22.87 -14.51
CA TYR A 367 3.94 22.74 -13.06
C TYR A 367 3.77 21.29 -12.63
N LEU A 368 3.98 21.03 -11.35
CA LEU A 368 3.64 19.75 -10.71
C LEU A 368 2.37 19.91 -9.90
N VAL A 369 1.44 18.98 -10.06
CA VAL A 369 0.26 18.89 -9.22
C VAL A 369 0.67 18.46 -7.82
N ASP A 370 0.19 19.16 -6.79
CA ASP A 370 0.47 18.83 -5.40
C ASP A 370 -0.17 17.50 -5.01
N LYS A 371 0.59 16.68 -4.28
CA LYS A 371 0.18 15.34 -3.87
C LYS A 371 0.25 15.19 -2.34
N THR A 372 -0.63 14.36 -1.79
CA THR A 372 -0.62 14.03 -0.36
C THR A 372 -0.13 12.60 -0.17
N GLU A 373 0.88 12.42 0.67
CA GLU A 373 1.33 11.08 1.04
C GLU A 373 0.28 10.36 1.89
N MET A 374 -0.06 9.14 1.52
CA MET A 374 -0.90 8.27 2.34
C MET A 374 -0.04 7.34 3.19
N THR A 375 0.12 7.69 4.48
CA THR A 375 0.87 6.85 5.42
C THR A 375 0.05 5.62 5.84
N ILE A 376 -1.25 5.80 6.06
CA ILE A 376 -2.21 4.71 6.31
C ILE A 376 -3.45 5.02 5.48
N ARG A 377 -3.97 4.03 4.75
CA ARG A 377 -5.19 4.15 3.97
C ARG A 377 -6.13 2.96 4.13
N TYR A 378 -7.39 3.17 3.79
CA TYR A 378 -8.45 2.19 4.01
C TYR A 378 -8.25 0.86 3.25
N GLY A 379 -7.70 0.93 2.02
CA GLY A 379 -7.37 -0.28 1.26
C GLY A 379 -6.37 -1.19 1.98
N GLU A 380 -5.39 -0.64 2.71
CA GLU A 380 -4.48 -1.43 3.53
C GLU A 380 -5.21 -2.13 4.69
N ILE A 381 -6.16 -1.44 5.34
CA ILE A 381 -6.92 -2.01 6.46
C ILE A 381 -7.74 -3.22 6.01
N LEU A 382 -8.37 -3.14 4.84
CA LEU A 382 -9.09 -4.28 4.26
C LEU A 382 -8.16 -5.47 4.00
N LEU A 383 -6.95 -5.22 3.50
CA LEU A 383 -5.95 -6.27 3.28
C LEU A 383 -5.43 -6.86 4.59
N ILE A 384 -5.23 -6.04 5.63
CA ILE A 384 -4.87 -6.53 6.99
C ILE A 384 -5.96 -7.44 7.52
N TYR A 385 -7.22 -7.02 7.41
CA TYR A 385 -8.35 -7.78 7.91
C TYR A 385 -8.47 -9.15 7.25
N ALA A 386 -8.44 -9.19 5.92
CA ALA A 386 -8.52 -10.44 5.17
C ALA A 386 -7.34 -11.37 5.46
N GLU A 387 -6.12 -10.84 5.60
CA GLU A 387 -4.93 -11.62 5.94
C GLU A 387 -5.08 -12.25 7.33
N ALA A 388 -5.42 -11.43 8.31
CA ALA A 388 -5.53 -11.89 9.69
C ALA A 388 -6.63 -12.95 9.87
N LEU A 389 -7.77 -12.79 9.23
CA LEU A 389 -8.84 -13.80 9.25
C LEU A 389 -8.43 -15.10 8.57
N ASN A 390 -7.63 -15.04 7.48
CA ASN A 390 -7.19 -16.25 6.78
C ASN A 390 -6.27 -17.13 7.62
N GLU A 391 -5.49 -16.52 8.51
CA GLU A 391 -4.50 -17.23 9.33
C GLU A 391 -5.12 -17.91 10.56
N LEU A 392 -6.41 -17.73 10.81
CA LEU A 392 -7.13 -18.36 11.91
C LEU A 392 -7.60 -19.79 11.55
N THR A 393 -7.55 -20.67 12.52
CA THR A 393 -8.08 -22.03 12.39
C THR A 393 -9.61 -21.99 12.22
N SER A 394 -10.12 -22.68 11.20
CA SER A 394 -11.58 -22.75 10.93
C SER A 394 -12.33 -23.34 12.13
N GLY A 395 -13.41 -22.67 12.53
CA GLY A 395 -14.27 -23.08 13.64
C GLY A 395 -13.74 -22.67 15.04
N GLN A 396 -12.53 -22.12 15.14
CA GLN A 396 -12.05 -21.53 16.39
C GLN A 396 -12.57 -20.11 16.55
N VAL A 397 -13.19 -19.81 17.69
CA VAL A 397 -13.70 -18.47 18.05
C VAL A 397 -12.80 -17.86 19.13
N TYR A 398 -12.42 -16.61 18.94
CA TYR A 398 -11.63 -15.81 19.89
C TYR A 398 -12.50 -14.70 20.46
N HIS A 399 -12.64 -14.66 21.78
CA HIS A 399 -13.35 -13.61 22.50
C HIS A 399 -12.34 -12.52 22.91
N LEU A 400 -12.48 -11.37 22.31
CA LEU A 400 -11.58 -10.22 22.48
C LEU A 400 -12.38 -8.97 22.84
N THR A 401 -11.69 -7.87 23.13
CA THR A 401 -12.31 -6.57 23.34
C THR A 401 -11.87 -5.57 22.29
N THR A 402 -12.80 -4.75 21.82
CA THR A 402 -12.54 -3.59 20.94
C THR A 402 -11.76 -2.51 21.70
N TYR A 403 -11.27 -1.50 20.99
CA TYR A 403 -10.64 -0.32 21.62
C TYR A 403 -11.57 0.42 22.59
N THR A 404 -12.89 0.25 22.50
CA THR A 404 -13.88 0.84 23.42
C THR A 404 -14.11 0.01 24.67
N GLY A 405 -13.60 -1.21 24.73
CA GLY A 405 -13.84 -2.19 25.78
C GLY A 405 -15.09 -3.05 25.59
N ALA A 406 -15.76 -2.94 24.42
CA ALA A 406 -16.88 -3.83 24.07
C ALA A 406 -16.37 -5.19 23.62
N ASP A 407 -17.10 -6.25 23.94
CA ASP A 407 -16.77 -7.60 23.52
C ASP A 407 -16.91 -7.76 21.99
N VAL A 408 -16.01 -8.53 21.40
CA VAL A 408 -16.01 -8.89 19.98
C VAL A 408 -15.56 -10.33 19.80
N GLU A 409 -16.27 -11.05 18.95
CA GLU A 409 -15.90 -12.40 18.52
C GLU A 409 -15.18 -12.32 17.18
N ILE A 410 -14.03 -12.98 17.10
CA ILE A 410 -13.22 -13.10 15.89
C ILE A 410 -13.03 -14.58 15.59
N GLN A 411 -13.31 -14.93 14.35
CA GLN A 411 -13.08 -16.27 13.79
C GLN A 411 -12.75 -16.16 12.31
N ARG A 412 -12.19 -17.21 11.73
CA ARG A 412 -12.05 -17.30 10.28
C ARG A 412 -13.44 -17.25 9.64
N ASN A 413 -13.68 -16.21 8.84
CA ASN A 413 -14.99 -15.97 8.21
C ASN A 413 -14.79 -15.58 6.74
N VAL A 414 -15.23 -16.45 5.85
CA VAL A 414 -15.09 -16.29 4.39
C VAL A 414 -15.87 -15.08 3.88
N ASP A 415 -17.05 -14.81 4.42
CA ASP A 415 -17.87 -13.67 3.97
C ASP A 415 -17.20 -12.32 4.34
N GLU A 416 -16.60 -12.23 5.54
CA GLU A 416 -15.86 -11.06 5.95
C GLU A 416 -14.53 -10.91 5.17
N MET A 417 -13.85 -12.01 4.86
CA MET A 417 -12.67 -11.98 3.97
C MET A 417 -13.07 -11.49 2.58
N ARG A 418 -14.17 -11.98 2.05
CA ARG A 418 -14.75 -11.55 0.76
C ARG A 418 -15.19 -10.10 0.80
N TYR A 419 -15.84 -9.66 1.88
CA TYR A 419 -16.19 -8.26 2.08
C TYR A 419 -14.99 -7.34 1.87
N ALA A 420 -13.84 -7.70 2.38
CA ALA A 420 -12.62 -6.91 2.28
C ALA A 420 -12.00 -6.97 0.87
N ILE A 421 -11.78 -8.17 0.35
CA ILE A 421 -11.03 -8.38 -0.91
C ILE A 421 -11.86 -8.02 -2.14
N LYS A 422 -13.14 -8.42 -2.20
CA LYS A 422 -14.01 -8.13 -3.33
C LYS A 422 -14.09 -6.64 -3.62
N ARG A 423 -14.17 -5.78 -2.59
CA ARG A 423 -14.17 -4.32 -2.76
C ARG A 423 -12.94 -3.80 -3.49
N ILE A 424 -11.76 -4.29 -3.11
CA ILE A 424 -10.50 -3.91 -3.77
C ILE A 424 -10.50 -4.37 -5.23
N ARG A 425 -10.94 -5.60 -5.48
CA ARG A 425 -10.93 -6.19 -6.81
C ARG A 425 -11.99 -5.56 -7.73
N MET A 426 -13.19 -5.29 -7.22
CA MET A 426 -14.23 -4.59 -8.01
C MET A 426 -13.80 -3.15 -8.36
N ARG A 427 -13.21 -2.40 -7.39
CA ARG A 427 -12.62 -1.09 -7.68
C ARG A 427 -11.51 -1.18 -8.76
N ALA A 428 -10.74 -2.26 -8.77
CA ALA A 428 -9.68 -2.50 -9.75
C ALA A 428 -10.19 -3.03 -11.11
N GLY A 429 -11.48 -3.35 -11.24
CA GLY A 429 -12.05 -3.90 -12.46
C GLY A 429 -11.58 -5.32 -12.78
N VAL A 430 -11.30 -6.13 -11.75
CA VAL A 430 -10.92 -7.53 -11.91
C VAL A 430 -11.86 -8.43 -11.10
N PRO A 431 -12.20 -9.64 -11.60
CA PRO A 431 -13.10 -10.57 -10.92
C PRO A 431 -12.67 -10.90 -9.50
N ASP A 432 -13.63 -11.14 -8.60
CA ASP A 432 -13.37 -11.66 -7.26
C ASP A 432 -12.74 -13.05 -7.31
N TYR A 433 -12.13 -13.47 -6.23
CA TYR A 433 -11.65 -14.85 -6.10
C TYR A 433 -12.82 -15.82 -5.97
N THR A 434 -12.59 -17.06 -6.38
CA THR A 434 -13.59 -18.12 -6.31
C THR A 434 -13.80 -18.60 -4.87
N ASP A 435 -14.93 -19.28 -4.62
CA ASP A 435 -15.21 -19.92 -3.34
C ASP A 435 -14.14 -20.94 -2.96
N GLU A 436 -13.60 -21.66 -3.93
CA GLU A 436 -12.51 -22.61 -3.72
C GLU A 436 -11.26 -21.89 -3.16
N THR A 437 -10.89 -20.74 -3.73
CA THR A 437 -9.78 -19.92 -3.22
C THR A 437 -10.01 -19.47 -1.79
N TYR A 438 -11.18 -18.92 -1.48
CA TYR A 438 -11.50 -18.46 -0.11
C TYR A 438 -11.53 -19.61 0.91
N ASN A 439 -11.95 -20.80 0.50
CA ASN A 439 -12.01 -21.97 1.37
C ASN A 439 -10.65 -22.69 1.53
N ASN A 440 -9.66 -22.36 0.70
CA ASN A 440 -8.29 -22.89 0.82
C ASN A 440 -7.33 -21.82 1.40
N PRO A 441 -6.96 -21.91 2.70
CA PRO A 441 -6.11 -20.89 3.33
C PRO A 441 -4.76 -20.69 2.64
N ASN A 442 -4.18 -21.73 2.05
CA ASN A 442 -2.88 -21.64 1.39
C ASN A 442 -2.98 -20.94 0.03
N ASP A 443 -3.99 -21.28 -0.79
CA ASP A 443 -4.22 -20.60 -2.06
C ASP A 443 -4.59 -19.13 -1.84
N PHE A 444 -5.49 -18.86 -0.90
CA PHE A 444 -5.86 -17.49 -0.55
C PHE A 444 -4.64 -16.67 -0.08
N ARG A 445 -3.77 -17.24 0.77
CA ARG A 445 -2.54 -16.57 1.23
C ARG A 445 -1.64 -16.17 0.08
N VAL A 446 -1.44 -17.04 -0.90
CA VAL A 446 -0.62 -16.75 -2.09
C VAL A 446 -1.24 -15.60 -2.89
N LYS A 447 -2.54 -15.65 -3.14
CA LYS A 447 -3.27 -14.61 -3.89
C LYS A 447 -3.32 -13.29 -3.13
N LEU A 448 -3.52 -13.33 -1.81
CA LEU A 448 -3.49 -12.14 -0.96
C LEU A 448 -2.12 -11.45 -0.94
N LYS A 449 -1.03 -12.21 -0.81
CA LYS A 449 0.34 -11.67 -0.88
C LYS A 449 0.58 -10.95 -2.22
N ARG A 450 0.07 -11.51 -3.32
CA ARG A 450 0.12 -10.87 -4.64
C ARG A 450 -0.77 -9.62 -4.69
N GLU A 451 -1.99 -9.68 -4.16
CA GLU A 451 -2.89 -8.51 -4.11
C GLU A 451 -2.26 -7.35 -3.34
N ARG A 452 -1.63 -7.62 -2.18
CA ARG A 452 -0.87 -6.62 -1.42
C ARG A 452 0.30 -6.04 -2.23
N GLN A 453 1.03 -6.87 -2.96
CA GLN A 453 2.16 -6.45 -3.80
C GLN A 453 1.71 -5.47 -4.89
N ILE A 454 0.55 -5.70 -5.52
CA ILE A 454 -0.01 -4.86 -6.57
C ILE A 454 -0.59 -3.58 -5.97
N GLU A 455 -1.49 -3.74 -5.02
CA GLU A 455 -2.28 -2.66 -4.44
C GLU A 455 -1.40 -1.62 -3.72
N LEU A 456 -0.40 -2.08 -2.97
CA LEU A 456 0.45 -1.23 -2.13
C LEU A 456 1.81 -0.88 -2.78
N LEU A 457 1.96 -1.06 -4.09
CA LEU A 457 3.20 -0.73 -4.80
C LEU A 457 3.65 0.71 -4.53
N GLY A 458 4.91 0.87 -4.13
CA GLY A 458 5.53 2.18 -3.91
C GLY A 458 5.10 2.89 -2.62
N GLU A 459 4.23 2.31 -1.80
CA GLU A 459 3.74 2.92 -0.57
C GLU A 459 4.59 2.50 0.64
N ASN A 460 5.14 3.47 1.38
CA ASN A 460 5.74 3.29 2.71
C ASN A 460 6.69 2.08 2.88
N SER A 461 7.35 1.64 1.82
CA SER A 461 8.19 0.43 1.79
C SER A 461 7.41 -0.84 2.18
N MET A 462 6.10 -0.90 1.92
CA MET A 462 5.23 -2.01 2.34
C MET A 462 5.76 -3.35 1.86
N ARG A 463 6.17 -3.48 0.58
CA ARG A 463 6.69 -4.75 0.04
C ARG A 463 7.90 -5.27 0.83
N TYR A 464 8.84 -4.38 1.17
CA TYR A 464 10.03 -4.74 1.96
C TYR A 464 9.66 -5.32 3.32
N PHE A 465 8.76 -4.63 4.04
CA PHE A 465 8.34 -5.10 5.36
C PHE A 465 7.42 -6.33 5.30
N ASP A 466 6.59 -6.45 4.29
CA ASP A 466 5.75 -7.63 4.05
C ASP A 466 6.62 -8.87 3.80
N LEU A 467 7.63 -8.79 2.94
CA LEU A 467 8.56 -9.90 2.69
C LEU A 467 9.33 -10.32 3.95
N ARG A 468 9.75 -9.34 4.77
CA ARG A 468 10.43 -9.64 6.05
C ARG A 468 9.49 -10.33 7.03
N ARG A 469 8.30 -9.77 7.29
CA ARG A 469 7.39 -10.33 8.27
C ARG A 469 6.86 -11.72 7.89
N TRP A 470 6.71 -12.00 6.60
CA TRP A 470 6.37 -13.34 6.10
C TRP A 470 7.54 -14.32 6.09
N LYS A 471 8.77 -13.86 6.28
CA LYS A 471 10.02 -14.61 6.07
C LYS A 471 10.24 -15.03 4.62
N ASP A 472 9.62 -14.36 3.66
CA ASP A 472 9.73 -14.65 2.24
C ASP A 472 10.93 -13.94 1.57
N ALA A 473 11.58 -12.99 2.26
CA ALA A 473 12.63 -12.14 1.67
C ALA A 473 13.79 -12.96 1.07
N MET A 474 14.25 -14.01 1.75
CA MET A 474 15.35 -14.85 1.26
C MET A 474 15.00 -15.58 -0.03
N THR A 475 13.75 -16.02 -0.18
CA THR A 475 13.28 -16.72 -1.38
C THR A 475 12.99 -15.74 -2.51
N GLU A 476 12.30 -14.64 -2.17
CA GLU A 476 11.80 -13.68 -3.13
C GLU A 476 12.90 -12.76 -3.68
N GLU A 477 13.87 -12.34 -2.86
CA GLU A 477 14.92 -11.40 -3.25
C GLU A 477 16.23 -12.06 -3.67
N ASN A 478 16.37 -13.39 -3.51
CA ASN A 478 17.52 -14.17 -3.99
C ASN A 478 17.37 -14.63 -5.46
N GLN A 479 16.59 -13.93 -6.24
CA GLN A 479 16.38 -14.21 -7.66
C GLN A 479 17.08 -13.15 -8.48
N LEU A 480 17.51 -13.52 -9.69
CA LEU A 480 18.06 -12.55 -10.64
C LEU A 480 16.99 -11.49 -10.96
N LEU A 481 17.40 -10.24 -10.87
CA LEU A 481 16.53 -9.13 -11.26
C LEU A 481 16.57 -8.98 -12.79
N HIS A 482 15.40 -8.98 -13.38
CA HIS A 482 15.22 -8.77 -14.81
C HIS A 482 14.52 -7.44 -15.06
N GLY A 483 14.82 -6.87 -16.22
CA GLY A 483 14.16 -5.70 -16.78
C GLY A 483 13.77 -5.96 -18.23
N CYS A 484 13.34 -4.91 -18.92
CA CYS A 484 13.13 -4.93 -20.35
C CYS A 484 14.49 -4.97 -21.06
N ASN A 485 14.71 -5.96 -21.93
CA ASN A 485 15.91 -6.04 -22.75
C ASN A 485 15.78 -5.20 -24.03
#